data_f3eebb912874fdd6436a17a2bdad05e1
#
_entry.id   f3eebb912874fdd6436a17a2bdad05e1
#
_cell.length_a   1.000
_cell.length_b   1.000
_cell.length_c   1.000
_cell.angle_alpha   90.00
_cell.angle_beta   90.00
_cell.angle_gamma   90.00
#
_symmetry.space_group_name_H-M   'P 1'
#
loop_
_entity.id
_entity.type
_entity.pdbx_description
1 polymer ?
#
loop_
_entity_poly.entity_id
_entity_poly.type
_entity_poly.pdbx_seq_one_letter_code
_entity_poly.pdbx_strand_id
1 'polypeptide(L)'
;PIGVTYLADFIHRRKPEVRQRILDLSLFSESQRSQAIRDAALEFKPDLVCFSWRDIQIFSPHEGDASLEHAFNFYFAGNPINRMAASFTGLKQLYRYYSHIRANLSYPWLIRKEFPKTQIMIGGGAFTAFADQLIEKLPEGTIGILGEGEDAILKVVNGESLENERYIIREGKQTRKGNQGSPALLDALTVDLPYLTSIFPQHAAYMDESIGVQTKRGCPYDCAFCLYPYIEGKRVRYRPPEMVVKDISQHYHQWGARRFWFTDAQFIT
;
A
#
# COMPACT_ATOMS: atom_id res chain seq x y z
N PRO A 1 5.53 6.31 -1.76
CA PRO A 1 4.19 5.86 -1.28
C PRO A 1 3.04 6.59 -2.00
N ILE A 2 3.07 6.64 -3.35
CA ILE A 2 2.14 7.44 -4.18
C ILE A 2 0.65 7.20 -3.90
N GLY A 3 0.21 5.97 -3.66
CA GLY A 3 -1.20 5.68 -3.39
C GLY A 3 -1.70 6.36 -2.11
N VAL A 4 -0.86 6.41 -1.08
CA VAL A 4 -1.20 7.07 0.19
C VAL A 4 -1.20 8.59 0.04
N THR A 5 -0.32 9.15 -0.79
CA THR A 5 -0.29 10.60 -1.04
C THR A 5 -1.52 11.07 -1.80
N TYR A 6 -1.98 10.31 -2.80
CA TYR A 6 -3.25 10.61 -3.49
C TYR A 6 -4.45 10.51 -2.55
N LEU A 7 -4.50 9.49 -1.68
CA LEU A 7 -5.57 9.36 -0.69
C LEU A 7 -5.58 10.55 0.29
N ALA A 8 -4.42 10.96 0.77
CA ALA A 8 -4.30 12.07 1.70
C ALA A 8 -4.77 13.39 1.07
N ASP A 9 -4.36 13.68 -0.16
CA ASP A 9 -4.81 14.86 -0.89
C ASP A 9 -6.32 14.79 -1.20
N PHE A 10 -6.82 13.61 -1.57
CA PHE A 10 -8.25 13.39 -1.81
C PHE A 10 -9.12 13.72 -0.60
N ILE A 11 -8.69 13.28 0.59
CA ILE A 11 -9.37 13.60 1.86
C ILE A 11 -9.23 15.08 2.17
N HIS A 12 -8.03 15.66 2.07
CA HIS A 12 -7.80 17.07 2.37
C HIS A 12 -8.71 18.01 1.59
N ARG A 13 -8.90 17.76 0.30
CA ARG A 13 -9.77 18.59 -0.54
C ARG A 13 -11.26 18.46 -0.25
N ARG A 14 -11.69 17.36 0.34
CA ARG A 14 -13.10 17.11 0.68
C ARG A 14 -13.43 17.36 2.15
N LYS A 15 -12.43 17.21 3.01
CA LYS A 15 -12.52 17.29 4.46
C LYS A 15 -11.27 17.98 5.01
N PRO A 16 -11.10 19.28 4.76
CA PRO A 16 -9.90 20.03 5.18
C PRO A 16 -9.73 20.09 6.71
N GLU A 17 -10.81 19.86 7.46
CA GLU A 17 -10.80 19.79 8.93
C GLU A 17 -10.13 18.50 9.45
N VAL A 18 -10.00 17.46 8.64
CA VAL A 18 -9.38 16.21 9.04
C VAL A 18 -7.87 16.36 9.07
N ARG A 19 -7.30 16.27 10.25
CA ARG A 19 -5.85 16.24 10.42
C ARG A 19 -5.32 14.90 9.92
N GLN A 20 -4.24 14.93 9.17
CA GLN A 20 -3.61 13.74 8.61
C GLN A 20 -2.11 13.70 8.93
N ARG A 21 -1.54 12.50 8.96
CA ARG A 21 -0.10 12.26 9.05
C ARG A 21 0.24 11.00 8.27
N ILE A 22 1.29 11.05 7.48
CA ILE A 22 1.84 9.90 6.78
C ILE A 22 3.11 9.44 7.51
N LEU A 23 3.20 8.14 7.76
CA LEU A 23 4.39 7.47 8.29
C LEU A 23 4.80 6.36 7.31
N ASP A 24 5.97 6.49 6.71
CA ASP A 24 6.50 5.43 5.85
C ASP A 24 7.47 4.54 6.62
N LEU A 25 7.03 3.30 6.86
CA LEU A 25 7.81 2.31 7.61
C LEU A 25 9.00 1.77 6.82
N SER A 26 9.04 1.94 5.49
CA SER A 26 10.18 1.49 4.68
C SER A 26 11.47 2.25 5.00
N LEU A 27 11.34 3.46 5.54
CA LEU A 27 12.47 4.32 5.94
C LEU A 27 13.05 3.96 7.31
N PHE A 28 12.49 2.96 7.99
CA PHE A 28 12.97 2.48 9.27
C PHE A 28 13.48 1.04 9.16
N SER A 29 14.51 0.71 9.93
CA SER A 29 14.89 -0.69 10.09
C SER A 29 13.75 -1.51 10.73
N GLU A 30 13.68 -2.81 10.46
CA GLU A 30 12.60 -3.66 10.98
C GLU A 30 12.45 -3.57 12.50
N SER A 31 13.55 -3.47 13.23
CA SER A 31 13.57 -3.33 14.69
C SER A 31 13.00 -2.00 15.19
N GLN A 32 13.05 -0.96 14.38
CA GLN A 32 12.59 0.39 14.74
C GLN A 32 11.12 0.63 14.39
N ARG A 33 10.53 -0.14 13.46
CA ARG A 33 9.18 0.12 12.91
C ARG A 33 8.09 0.14 13.97
N SER A 34 8.09 -0.81 14.89
CA SER A 34 7.11 -0.87 15.98
C SER A 34 7.21 0.35 16.90
N GLN A 35 8.42 0.83 17.19
CA GLN A 35 8.61 2.02 18.01
C GLN A 35 8.17 3.26 17.25
N ALA A 36 8.50 3.38 15.96
CA ALA A 36 8.07 4.50 15.12
C ALA A 36 6.53 4.62 15.05
N ILE A 37 5.83 3.49 14.98
CA ILE A 37 4.35 3.46 15.03
C ILE A 37 3.84 3.98 16.37
N ARG A 38 4.43 3.53 17.49
CA ARG A 38 4.04 3.97 18.83
C ARG A 38 4.23 5.47 19.00
N ASP A 39 5.40 5.97 18.66
CA ASP A 39 5.76 7.37 18.81
C ASP A 39 4.84 8.26 17.98
N ALA A 40 4.59 7.89 16.73
CA ALA A 40 3.66 8.59 15.86
C ALA A 40 2.23 8.57 16.39
N ALA A 41 1.76 7.44 16.93
CA ALA A 41 0.40 7.33 17.47
C ALA A 41 0.25 8.08 18.82
N LEU A 42 1.26 8.08 19.69
CA LEU A 42 1.26 8.84 20.93
C LEU A 42 1.22 10.35 20.69
N GLU A 43 2.02 10.81 19.72
CA GLU A 43 2.09 12.22 19.36
C GLU A 43 0.81 12.71 18.67
N PHE A 44 0.37 11.96 17.66
CA PHE A 44 -0.76 12.37 16.80
C PHE A 44 -2.13 12.07 17.40
N LYS A 45 -2.25 11.01 18.22
CA LYS A 45 -3.50 10.52 18.84
C LYS A 45 -4.60 10.29 17.80
N PRO A 46 -4.40 9.36 16.85
CA PRO A 46 -5.32 9.16 15.73
C PRO A 46 -6.62 8.48 16.17
N ASP A 47 -7.76 8.95 15.63
CA ASP A 47 -9.05 8.26 15.70
C ASP A 47 -9.08 7.09 14.72
N LEU A 48 -8.37 7.20 13.58
CA LEU A 48 -8.27 6.20 12.53
C LEU A 48 -6.80 5.99 12.11
N VAL A 49 -6.36 4.74 12.10
CA VAL A 49 -5.07 4.33 11.53
C VAL A 49 -5.29 3.50 10.29
N CYS A 50 -4.73 3.93 9.17
CA CYS A 50 -4.80 3.25 7.89
C CYS A 50 -3.47 2.59 7.52
N PHE A 51 -3.47 1.29 7.27
CA PHE A 51 -2.31 0.57 6.73
C PHE A 51 -2.48 0.37 5.22
N SER A 52 -1.49 0.75 4.44
CA SER A 52 -1.44 0.50 3.00
C SER A 52 -0.45 -0.61 2.69
N TRP A 53 -0.94 -1.80 2.43
CA TRP A 53 -0.14 -2.95 2.00
C TRP A 53 -0.19 -3.05 0.47
N ARG A 54 0.64 -2.23 -0.15
CA ARG A 54 0.68 -2.14 -1.61
C ARG A 54 1.45 -3.30 -2.23
N ASP A 55 2.47 -3.76 -1.54
CA ASP A 55 3.47 -4.64 -2.12
C ASP A 55 2.89 -6.05 -2.30
N ILE A 56 2.36 -6.31 -3.49
CA ILE A 56 2.02 -7.66 -3.95
C ILE A 56 3.28 -8.53 -3.92
N GLN A 57 4.41 -7.90 -3.93
CA GLN A 57 5.74 -8.48 -3.85
C GLN A 57 6.16 -8.89 -2.45
N ILE A 58 5.24 -9.00 -1.48
CA ILE A 58 5.52 -9.74 -0.23
C ILE A 58 6.13 -11.12 -0.55
N PHE A 59 5.81 -11.67 -1.72
CA PHE A 59 6.31 -12.94 -2.25
C PHE A 59 7.20 -12.80 -3.50
N SER A 60 7.51 -11.59 -3.93
CA SER A 60 8.29 -11.33 -5.13
C SER A 60 9.66 -10.75 -4.77
N PRO A 61 10.69 -11.04 -5.55
CA PRO A 61 12.01 -10.47 -5.34
C PRO A 61 11.97 -8.95 -5.32
N HIS A 62 12.41 -8.35 -4.21
CA HIS A 62 12.73 -6.94 -4.18
C HIS A 62 14.04 -6.70 -4.93
N GLU A 63 14.29 -5.47 -5.31
CA GLU A 63 15.57 -5.06 -5.86
C GLU A 63 16.70 -5.53 -4.92
N GLY A 64 17.63 -6.32 -5.44
CA GLY A 64 18.64 -7.02 -4.64
C GLY A 64 18.22 -8.37 -4.02
N ASP A 65 17.02 -8.85 -4.31
CA ASP A 65 16.59 -10.19 -3.92
C ASP A 65 17.22 -11.26 -4.82
N ALA A 66 18.06 -12.08 -4.23
CA ALA A 66 18.73 -13.18 -4.91
C ALA A 66 17.92 -14.48 -4.95
N SER A 67 16.61 -14.47 -4.67
CA SER A 67 15.82 -15.71 -4.57
C SER A 67 15.77 -16.49 -5.91
N LEU A 68 15.67 -15.80 -7.04
CA LEU A 68 15.78 -16.43 -8.36
C LEU A 68 17.18 -17.01 -8.57
N GLU A 69 18.23 -16.28 -8.24
CA GLU A 69 19.61 -16.76 -8.32
C GLU A 69 19.80 -18.00 -7.45
N HIS A 70 19.28 -18.01 -6.24
CA HIS A 70 19.32 -19.19 -5.35
C HIS A 70 18.53 -20.37 -5.91
N ALA A 71 17.38 -20.12 -6.52
CA ALA A 71 16.60 -21.17 -7.19
C ALA A 71 17.36 -21.76 -8.39
N PHE A 72 17.97 -20.93 -9.23
CA PHE A 72 18.83 -21.37 -10.32
C PHE A 72 20.06 -22.13 -9.80
N ASN A 73 20.73 -21.62 -8.79
CA ASN A 73 21.89 -22.28 -8.19
C ASN A 73 21.52 -23.65 -7.60
N PHE A 74 20.33 -23.82 -7.05
CA PHE A 74 19.84 -25.11 -6.59
C PHE A 74 19.55 -26.07 -7.77
N TYR A 75 18.86 -25.57 -8.78
CA TYR A 75 18.40 -26.40 -9.90
C TYR A 75 19.56 -26.87 -10.78
N PHE A 76 20.52 -25.98 -11.03
CA PHE A 76 21.67 -26.24 -11.88
C PHE A 76 22.96 -26.58 -11.12
N ALA A 77 22.88 -26.84 -9.81
CA ALA A 77 24.04 -27.25 -9.03
C ALA A 77 24.65 -28.55 -9.55
N GLY A 78 25.89 -28.46 -10.00
CA GLY A 78 26.62 -29.58 -10.59
C GLY A 78 27.04 -30.67 -9.59
N ASN A 79 26.90 -30.40 -8.26
CA ASN A 79 27.24 -31.35 -7.21
C ASN A 79 26.32 -31.20 -5.97
N PRO A 80 26.24 -32.25 -5.10
CA PRO A 80 25.38 -32.25 -3.92
C PRO A 80 25.70 -31.17 -2.90
N ILE A 81 26.97 -30.77 -2.77
CA ILE A 81 27.41 -29.75 -1.79
C ILE A 81 26.84 -28.38 -2.18
N ASN A 82 26.97 -27.98 -3.44
CA ASN A 82 26.42 -26.73 -3.94
C ASN A 82 24.88 -26.69 -3.84
N ARG A 83 24.23 -27.84 -4.09
CA ARG A 83 22.77 -27.96 -3.94
C ARG A 83 22.34 -27.79 -2.49
N MET A 84 23.08 -28.37 -1.53
CA MET A 84 22.81 -28.20 -0.13
C MET A 84 23.04 -26.75 0.35
N ALA A 85 24.11 -26.11 -0.13
CA ALA A 85 24.36 -24.69 0.16
C ALA A 85 23.24 -23.79 -0.38
N ALA A 86 22.79 -24.02 -1.63
CA ALA A 86 21.68 -23.29 -2.22
C ALA A 86 20.35 -23.52 -1.48
N SER A 87 20.12 -24.74 -0.97
CA SER A 87 18.95 -25.04 -0.13
C SER A 87 18.96 -24.24 1.18
N PHE A 88 20.11 -24.14 1.82
CA PHE A 88 20.25 -23.39 3.08
C PHE A 88 20.02 -21.88 2.87
N THR A 89 20.55 -21.30 1.79
CA THR A 89 20.30 -19.90 1.44
C THR A 89 18.82 -19.65 1.09
N GLY A 90 18.20 -20.58 0.37
CA GLY A 90 16.76 -20.55 0.06
C GLY A 90 15.89 -20.59 1.33
N LEU A 91 16.20 -21.45 2.28
CA LEU A 91 15.50 -21.51 3.58
C LEU A 91 15.67 -20.23 4.39
N LYS A 92 16.86 -19.63 4.39
CA LYS A 92 17.12 -18.35 5.04
C LYS A 92 16.27 -17.24 4.42
N GLN A 93 16.12 -17.23 3.10
CA GLN A 93 15.29 -16.28 2.38
C GLN A 93 13.80 -16.46 2.69
N LEU A 94 13.30 -17.69 2.69
CA LEU A 94 11.93 -18.01 3.09
C LEU A 94 11.63 -17.56 4.53
N TYR A 95 12.58 -17.79 5.45
CA TYR A 95 12.46 -17.32 6.83
C TYR A 95 12.39 -15.78 6.89
N ARG A 96 13.19 -15.07 6.09
CA ARG A 96 13.17 -13.62 6.01
C ARG A 96 11.79 -13.10 5.55
N TYR A 97 11.22 -13.70 4.49
CA TYR A 97 9.87 -13.35 4.04
C TYR A 97 8.81 -13.62 5.11
N TYR A 98 8.87 -14.79 5.72
CA TYR A 98 7.95 -15.13 6.80
C TYR A 98 8.03 -14.14 7.97
N SER A 99 9.23 -13.76 8.38
CA SER A 99 9.44 -12.76 9.43
C SER A 99 8.87 -11.40 9.05
N HIS A 100 9.08 -10.97 7.80
CA HIS A 100 8.56 -9.71 7.29
C HIS A 100 7.03 -9.67 7.27
N ILE A 101 6.37 -10.72 6.77
CA ILE A 101 4.91 -10.84 6.78
C ILE A 101 4.39 -10.81 8.23
N ARG A 102 5.04 -11.55 9.11
CA ARG A 102 4.67 -11.62 10.53
C ARG A 102 4.80 -10.26 11.23
N ALA A 103 5.86 -9.51 10.93
CA ALA A 103 6.05 -8.17 11.45
C ALA A 103 4.92 -7.24 10.96
N ASN A 104 4.62 -7.22 9.67
CA ASN A 104 3.52 -6.40 9.12
C ASN A 104 2.16 -6.76 9.75
N LEU A 105 1.87 -8.04 9.94
CA LEU A 105 0.64 -8.49 10.62
C LEU A 105 0.60 -8.07 12.09
N SER A 106 1.73 -7.86 12.75
CA SER A 106 1.78 -7.46 14.15
C SER A 106 1.44 -5.98 14.40
N TYR A 107 1.61 -5.10 13.40
CA TYR A 107 1.39 -3.66 13.57
C TYR A 107 -0.06 -3.28 13.87
N PRO A 108 -1.09 -3.83 13.20
CA PRO A 108 -2.48 -3.61 13.59
C PRO A 108 -2.79 -4.09 15.02
N TRP A 109 -2.19 -5.22 15.45
CA TRP A 109 -2.33 -5.70 16.82
C TRP A 109 -1.66 -4.78 17.85
N LEU A 110 -0.52 -4.17 17.50
CA LEU A 110 0.12 -3.16 18.32
C LEU A 110 -0.82 -1.97 18.56
N ILE A 111 -1.45 -1.44 17.49
CA ILE A 111 -2.43 -0.37 17.59
C ILE A 111 -3.63 -0.79 18.43
N ARG A 112 -4.21 -1.95 18.18
CA ARG A 112 -5.36 -2.44 18.94
C ARG A 112 -5.07 -2.58 20.43
N LYS A 113 -3.87 -3.04 20.78
CA LYS A 113 -3.44 -3.25 22.17
C LYS A 113 -3.21 -1.93 22.91
N GLU A 114 -2.51 -0.98 22.29
CA GLU A 114 -2.05 0.24 22.95
C GLU A 114 -3.04 1.41 22.78
N PHE A 115 -3.83 1.38 21.70
CA PHE A 115 -4.84 2.40 21.38
C PHE A 115 -6.19 1.74 21.06
N PRO A 116 -6.86 1.14 22.03
CA PRO A 116 -8.04 0.27 21.81
C PRO A 116 -9.24 0.98 21.18
N LYS A 117 -9.33 2.30 21.31
CA LYS A 117 -10.41 3.13 20.73
C LYS A 117 -10.14 3.52 19.28
N THR A 118 -8.90 3.43 18.83
CA THR A 118 -8.52 3.79 17.46
C THR A 118 -9.10 2.77 16.47
N GLN A 119 -9.80 3.26 15.47
CA GLN A 119 -10.28 2.44 14.35
C GLN A 119 -9.10 2.04 13.46
N ILE A 120 -9.15 0.82 12.93
CA ILE A 120 -8.09 0.29 12.06
C ILE A 120 -8.69 0.00 10.69
N MET A 121 -8.05 0.54 9.66
CA MET A 121 -8.40 0.29 8.26
C MET A 121 -7.16 -0.22 7.52
N ILE A 122 -7.35 -1.17 6.62
CA ILE A 122 -6.26 -1.75 5.81
C ILE A 122 -6.70 -1.81 4.36
N GLY A 123 -5.79 -1.45 3.47
CA GLY A 123 -6.01 -1.53 2.03
C GLY A 123 -4.70 -1.77 1.27
N GLY A 124 -4.78 -1.60 -0.03
CA GLY A 124 -3.66 -1.75 -0.96
C GLY A 124 -3.68 -3.07 -1.72
N GLY A 125 -2.80 -3.18 -2.72
CA GLY A 125 -2.83 -4.30 -3.67
C GLY A 125 -2.62 -5.67 -3.04
N ALA A 126 -1.67 -5.80 -2.10
CA ALA A 126 -1.41 -7.05 -1.39
C ALA A 126 -2.60 -7.46 -0.51
N PHE A 127 -3.19 -6.50 0.22
CA PHE A 127 -4.38 -6.81 1.00
C PHE A 127 -5.53 -7.24 0.09
N THR A 128 -5.78 -6.54 -1.02
CA THR A 128 -6.84 -6.89 -1.99
C THR A 128 -6.69 -8.30 -2.52
N ALA A 129 -5.46 -8.72 -2.83
CA ALA A 129 -5.17 -10.04 -3.40
C ALA A 129 -5.40 -11.19 -2.40
N PHE A 130 -5.19 -10.94 -1.11
CA PHE A 130 -5.20 -11.97 -0.06
C PHE A 130 -6.15 -11.63 1.10
N ALA A 131 -7.19 -10.86 0.83
CA ALA A 131 -8.05 -10.28 1.87
C ALA A 131 -8.69 -11.32 2.80
N ASP A 132 -9.18 -12.42 2.25
CA ASP A 132 -9.83 -13.48 3.03
C ASP A 132 -8.89 -14.14 4.03
N GLN A 133 -7.66 -14.40 3.62
CA GLN A 133 -6.65 -15.00 4.48
C GLN A 133 -6.07 -14.02 5.48
N LEU A 134 -5.96 -12.75 5.09
CA LEU A 134 -5.35 -11.72 5.92
C LEU A 134 -6.30 -11.21 6.99
N ILE A 135 -7.58 -11.01 6.67
CA ILE A 135 -8.55 -10.47 7.62
C ILE A 135 -8.72 -11.35 8.87
N GLU A 136 -8.57 -12.65 8.72
CA GLU A 136 -8.65 -13.61 9.84
C GLU A 136 -7.48 -13.46 10.83
N LYS A 137 -6.35 -12.90 10.38
CA LYS A 137 -5.15 -12.70 11.19
C LYS A 137 -5.08 -11.32 11.84
N LEU A 138 -6.03 -10.45 11.55
CA LEU A 138 -6.08 -9.08 12.02
C LEU A 138 -6.96 -8.92 13.26
N PRO A 139 -6.82 -7.82 14.02
CA PRO A 139 -7.71 -7.50 15.12
C PRO A 139 -9.17 -7.45 14.66
N GLU A 140 -10.07 -7.89 15.54
CA GLU A 140 -11.51 -7.78 15.28
C GLU A 140 -11.93 -6.33 15.06
N GLY A 141 -12.90 -6.10 14.15
CA GLY A 141 -13.37 -4.78 13.76
C GLY A 141 -12.40 -4.02 12.85
N THR A 142 -11.33 -4.67 12.37
CA THR A 142 -10.50 -4.08 11.32
C THR A 142 -11.27 -4.03 10.01
N ILE A 143 -11.29 -2.85 9.37
CA ILE A 143 -11.93 -2.64 8.08
C ILE A 143 -10.90 -2.90 6.98
N GLY A 144 -11.13 -3.91 6.18
CA GLY A 144 -10.34 -4.19 4.97
C GLY A 144 -10.99 -3.60 3.74
N ILE A 145 -10.26 -2.83 2.94
CA ILE A 145 -10.74 -2.25 1.69
C ILE A 145 -10.12 -2.99 0.51
N LEU A 146 -10.95 -3.35 -0.45
CA LEU A 146 -10.58 -4.11 -1.64
C LEU A 146 -10.53 -3.20 -2.86
N GLY A 147 -9.39 -3.13 -3.53
CA GLY A 147 -9.19 -2.25 -4.68
C GLY A 147 -8.91 -0.81 -4.28
N GLU A 148 -9.66 0.12 -4.85
CA GLU A 148 -9.49 1.56 -4.64
C GLU A 148 -10.12 1.99 -3.32
N GLY A 149 -9.44 2.88 -2.61
CA GLY A 149 -9.81 3.24 -1.23
C GLY A 149 -10.40 4.63 -1.08
N GLU A 150 -10.45 5.44 -2.13
CA GLU A 150 -10.79 6.87 -2.06
C GLU A 150 -12.17 7.11 -1.46
N ASP A 151 -13.21 6.50 -2.02
CA ASP A 151 -14.57 6.69 -1.54
C ASP A 151 -14.80 5.98 -0.19
N ALA A 152 -14.21 4.80 -0.02
CA ALA A 152 -14.34 4.05 1.22
C ALA A 152 -13.75 4.79 2.43
N ILE A 153 -12.55 5.38 2.30
CA ILE A 153 -11.95 6.15 3.38
C ILE A 153 -12.74 7.40 3.70
N LEU A 154 -13.30 8.08 2.69
CA LEU A 154 -14.13 9.25 2.89
C LEU A 154 -15.41 8.90 3.67
N LYS A 155 -16.05 7.78 3.34
CA LYS A 155 -17.21 7.27 4.09
C LYS A 155 -16.87 6.93 5.54
N VAL A 156 -15.74 6.26 5.78
CA VAL A 156 -15.29 5.95 7.14
C VAL A 156 -15.07 7.24 7.94
N VAL A 157 -14.41 8.23 7.35
CA VAL A 157 -14.16 9.54 7.98
C VAL A 157 -15.48 10.28 8.28
N ASN A 158 -16.49 10.13 7.44
CA ASN A 158 -17.82 10.72 7.64
C ASN A 158 -18.71 9.91 8.60
N GLY A 159 -18.32 8.71 9.01
CA GLY A 159 -19.19 7.80 9.76
C GLY A 159 -20.34 7.22 8.93
N GLU A 160 -20.18 7.16 7.61
CA GLU A 160 -21.17 6.65 6.67
C GLU A 160 -21.04 5.13 6.50
N SER A 161 -22.12 4.50 5.97
CA SER A 161 -22.14 3.06 5.68
C SER A 161 -21.22 2.70 4.50
N LEU A 162 -20.56 1.56 4.61
CA LEU A 162 -19.73 0.97 3.57
C LEU A 162 -20.49 0.00 2.65
N GLU A 163 -21.82 -0.13 2.77
CA GLU A 163 -22.61 -1.14 2.04
C GLU A 163 -22.38 -1.13 0.52
N ASN A 164 -22.12 0.05 -0.04
CA ASN A 164 -21.87 0.21 -1.47
C ASN A 164 -20.37 0.20 -1.83
N GLU A 165 -19.50 -0.27 -0.91
CA GLU A 165 -18.07 -0.35 -1.15
C GLU A 165 -17.59 -1.80 -1.21
N ARG A 166 -16.40 -2.00 -1.77
CA ARG A 166 -15.71 -3.29 -1.72
C ARG A 166 -14.91 -3.35 -0.43
N TYR A 167 -15.46 -4.01 0.57
CA TYR A 167 -14.81 -4.15 1.87
C TYR A 167 -14.95 -5.55 2.44
N ILE A 168 -14.17 -5.82 3.47
CA ILE A 168 -14.24 -7.02 4.29
C ILE A 168 -14.02 -6.64 5.77
N ILE A 169 -14.89 -7.09 6.65
CA ILE A 169 -14.77 -6.90 8.10
C ILE A 169 -14.99 -8.24 8.78
N ARG A 170 -14.16 -8.56 9.77
CA ARG A 170 -14.40 -9.71 10.65
C ARG A 170 -15.09 -9.25 11.91
N GLU A 171 -16.23 -9.86 12.20
CA GLU A 171 -17.05 -9.65 13.39
C GLU A 171 -17.21 -11.00 14.11
N GLY A 172 -16.36 -11.25 15.12
CA GLY A 172 -16.28 -12.54 15.80
C GLY A 172 -15.83 -13.68 14.87
N LYS A 173 -16.70 -14.68 14.66
CA LYS A 173 -16.45 -15.80 13.75
C LYS A 173 -17.00 -15.59 12.34
N GLN A 174 -17.68 -14.49 12.09
CA GLN A 174 -18.27 -14.18 10.78
C GLN A 174 -17.47 -13.11 10.08
N THR A 175 -17.47 -13.19 8.75
CA THR A 175 -16.87 -12.18 7.88
C THR A 175 -17.98 -11.55 7.05
N ARG A 176 -18.12 -10.23 7.17
CA ARG A 176 -19.04 -9.44 6.34
C ARG A 176 -18.25 -8.82 5.19
N LYS A 177 -18.80 -8.92 3.98
CA LYS A 177 -18.20 -8.38 2.77
C LYS A 177 -19.18 -7.51 2.01
N GLY A 178 -18.69 -6.39 1.47
CA GLY A 178 -19.33 -5.63 0.42
C GLY A 178 -18.61 -5.89 -0.90
N ASN A 179 -19.36 -6.16 -1.94
CA ASN A 179 -18.81 -6.51 -3.26
C ASN A 179 -19.09 -5.43 -4.32
N GLN A 180 -19.80 -4.39 -3.95
CA GLN A 180 -20.10 -3.26 -4.82
C GLN A 180 -19.11 -2.15 -4.49
N GLY A 181 -18.61 -1.47 -5.47
CA GLY A 181 -17.77 -0.30 -5.34
C GLY A 181 -17.71 0.40 -6.67
N SER A 182 -17.90 1.68 -6.66
CA SER A 182 -17.68 2.51 -7.86
C SER A 182 -16.18 2.79 -7.97
N PRO A 183 -15.59 2.57 -9.14
CA PRO A 183 -14.21 2.99 -9.36
C PRO A 183 -14.08 4.50 -9.18
N ALA A 184 -13.04 4.93 -8.44
CA ALA A 184 -12.78 6.35 -8.23
C ALA A 184 -12.61 7.10 -9.56
N LEU A 185 -13.09 8.34 -9.61
CA LEU A 185 -12.83 9.25 -10.72
C LEU A 185 -11.37 9.73 -10.64
N LEU A 186 -10.58 9.48 -11.67
CA LEU A 186 -9.15 9.80 -11.68
C LEU A 186 -8.86 11.29 -11.89
N ASP A 187 -9.81 12.05 -12.37
CA ASP A 187 -9.76 13.51 -12.45
C ASP A 187 -9.68 14.17 -11.05
N ALA A 188 -10.09 13.46 -10.02
CA ALA A 188 -9.96 13.89 -8.64
C ALA A 188 -8.58 13.59 -8.01
N LEU A 189 -7.70 12.84 -8.67
CA LEU A 189 -6.39 12.49 -8.14
C LEU A 189 -5.36 13.57 -8.49
N THR A 190 -5.02 14.38 -7.51
CA THR A 190 -3.94 15.39 -7.56
C THR A 190 -3.02 15.22 -6.37
N VAL A 191 -1.96 16.00 -6.34
CA VAL A 191 -1.07 16.12 -5.19
C VAL A 191 -0.84 17.60 -4.92
N ASP A 192 -1.26 18.07 -3.74
CA ASP A 192 -0.87 19.35 -3.21
C ASP A 192 0.45 19.19 -2.46
N LEU A 193 1.57 19.61 -3.05
CA LEU A 193 2.89 19.40 -2.45
C LEU A 193 3.10 20.19 -1.16
N PRO A 194 2.69 21.46 -1.01
CA PRO A 194 2.73 22.15 0.28
C PRO A 194 2.00 21.41 1.40
N TYR A 195 0.79 20.93 1.12
CA TYR A 195 0.05 20.14 2.09
C TYR A 195 0.75 18.80 2.38
N LEU A 196 1.15 18.07 1.35
CA LEU A 196 1.84 16.78 1.51
C LEU A 196 3.12 16.93 2.35
N THR A 197 3.90 17.98 2.12
CA THR A 197 5.10 18.29 2.91
C THR A 197 4.78 18.45 4.40
N SER A 198 3.65 19.06 4.72
CA SER A 198 3.23 19.30 6.11
C SER A 198 2.82 18.04 6.87
N ILE A 199 2.26 17.05 6.16
CA ILE A 199 1.75 15.80 6.76
C ILE A 199 2.68 14.60 6.63
N PHE A 200 3.71 14.73 5.78
CA PHE A 200 4.68 13.67 5.49
C PHE A 200 6.12 14.16 5.77
N PRO A 201 6.56 14.19 7.04
CA PRO A 201 7.87 14.73 7.42
C PRO A 201 9.05 14.02 6.73
N GLN A 202 8.85 12.76 6.31
CA GLN A 202 9.87 11.92 5.68
C GLN A 202 9.97 12.11 4.15
N HIS A 203 9.18 13.00 3.55
CA HIS A 203 9.15 13.20 2.10
C HIS A 203 10.54 13.52 1.51
N ALA A 204 11.38 14.22 2.27
CA ALA A 204 12.73 14.58 1.84
C ALA A 204 13.61 13.36 1.47
N ALA A 205 13.37 12.20 2.08
CA ALA A 205 14.09 10.96 1.75
C ALA A 205 13.86 10.47 0.31
N TYR A 206 12.81 10.97 -0.35
CA TYR A 206 12.47 10.60 -1.73
C TYR A 206 12.97 11.59 -2.79
N MET A 207 13.61 12.70 -2.40
CA MET A 207 14.05 13.72 -3.35
C MET A 207 15.10 13.20 -4.34
N ASP A 208 15.98 12.32 -3.88
CA ASP A 208 17.03 11.71 -4.69
C ASP A 208 16.57 10.42 -5.39
N GLU A 209 15.33 9.98 -5.10
CA GLU A 209 14.73 8.78 -5.66
C GLU A 209 13.84 9.11 -6.87
N SER A 210 13.22 8.09 -7.43
CA SER A 210 12.22 8.27 -8.49
C SER A 210 10.85 8.54 -7.89
N ILE A 211 10.21 9.62 -8.34
CA ILE A 211 8.83 9.95 -7.96
C ILE A 211 7.87 9.14 -8.82
N GLY A 212 7.00 8.39 -8.16
CA GLY A 212 5.94 7.66 -8.84
C GLY A 212 4.86 8.61 -9.37
N VAL A 213 4.41 8.41 -10.60
CA VAL A 213 3.32 9.15 -11.23
C VAL A 213 2.34 8.14 -11.83
N GLN A 214 1.07 8.24 -11.51
CA GLN A 214 0.03 7.42 -12.08
C GLN A 214 -0.73 8.21 -13.14
N THR A 215 -0.83 7.67 -14.36
CA THR A 215 -1.54 8.34 -15.46
C THR A 215 -2.92 7.73 -15.73
N LYS A 216 -3.09 6.47 -15.35
CA LYS A 216 -4.35 5.72 -15.51
C LYS A 216 -4.47 4.61 -14.48
N ARG A 217 -5.66 4.05 -14.36
CA ARG A 217 -5.96 2.81 -13.63
C ARG A 217 -6.74 1.84 -14.49
N GLY A 218 -6.57 0.56 -14.20
CA GLY A 218 -7.18 -0.53 -14.92
C GLY A 218 -6.32 -1.04 -16.08
N CYS A 219 -6.54 -2.30 -16.44
CA CYS A 219 -5.86 -2.97 -17.54
C CYS A 219 -6.86 -3.85 -18.28
N PRO A 220 -7.04 -3.69 -19.61
CA PRO A 220 -8.05 -4.43 -20.37
C PRO A 220 -7.64 -5.88 -20.66
N TYR A 221 -6.36 -6.21 -20.46
CA TYR A 221 -5.83 -7.53 -20.75
C TYR A 221 -6.20 -8.56 -19.69
N ASP A 222 -6.22 -9.82 -20.07
CA ASP A 222 -6.59 -10.97 -19.24
C ASP A 222 -5.42 -11.94 -19.11
N CYS A 223 -4.24 -11.41 -18.80
CA CYS A 223 -3.04 -12.24 -18.65
C CYS A 223 -3.18 -13.15 -17.43
N ALA A 224 -3.04 -14.47 -17.64
CA ALA A 224 -3.28 -15.50 -16.64
C ALA A 224 -2.40 -15.38 -15.37
N PHE A 225 -1.28 -14.68 -15.44
CA PHE A 225 -0.35 -14.47 -14.32
C PHE A 225 -0.50 -13.12 -13.62
N CYS A 226 -1.36 -12.21 -14.12
CA CYS A 226 -1.38 -10.82 -13.71
C CYS A 226 -2.56 -10.51 -12.78
N LEU A 227 -2.27 -9.88 -11.64
CA LEU A 227 -3.28 -9.47 -10.65
C LEU A 227 -3.85 -8.06 -10.89
N TYR A 228 -3.27 -7.26 -11.76
CA TYR A 228 -3.71 -5.88 -11.96
C TYR A 228 -5.19 -5.75 -12.35
N PRO A 229 -5.74 -6.55 -13.30
CA PRO A 229 -7.16 -6.47 -13.63
C PRO A 229 -8.09 -6.80 -12.46
N TYR A 230 -7.62 -7.63 -11.52
CA TYR A 230 -8.36 -7.95 -10.29
C TYR A 230 -8.34 -6.78 -9.29
N ILE A 231 -7.20 -6.09 -9.18
CA ILE A 231 -6.97 -5.01 -8.20
C ILE A 231 -7.61 -3.70 -8.69
N GLU A 232 -7.32 -3.30 -9.93
CA GLU A 232 -7.71 -2.00 -10.50
C GLU A 232 -8.92 -2.08 -11.44
N GLY A 233 -9.37 -3.30 -11.78
CA GLY A 233 -10.43 -3.56 -12.76
C GLY A 233 -9.94 -3.59 -14.21
N LYS A 234 -10.80 -4.06 -15.11
CA LYS A 234 -10.52 -4.18 -16.56
C LYS A 234 -10.79 -2.89 -17.33
N ARG A 235 -11.65 -2.00 -16.81
CA ARG A 235 -11.95 -0.73 -17.45
C ARG A 235 -10.81 0.26 -17.22
N VAL A 236 -10.18 0.67 -18.31
CA VAL A 236 -9.13 1.70 -18.24
C VAL A 236 -9.76 3.07 -18.02
N ARG A 237 -9.24 3.81 -17.07
CA ARG A 237 -9.63 5.19 -16.71
C ARG A 237 -8.37 6.03 -16.72
N TYR A 238 -8.42 7.16 -17.40
CA TYR A 238 -7.28 8.06 -17.58
C TYR A 238 -7.41 9.28 -16.67
N ARG A 239 -6.26 9.74 -16.16
CA ARG A 239 -6.14 11.09 -15.61
C ARG A 239 -6.03 12.08 -16.77
N PRO A 240 -6.62 13.27 -16.66
CA PRO A 240 -6.38 14.34 -17.63
C PRO A 240 -4.87 14.60 -17.77
N PRO A 241 -4.32 14.66 -19.00
CA PRO A 241 -2.89 14.86 -19.21
C PRO A 241 -2.35 16.13 -18.54
N GLU A 242 -3.16 17.18 -18.48
CA GLU A 242 -2.80 18.47 -17.86
C GLU A 242 -2.54 18.29 -16.36
N MET A 243 -3.28 17.42 -15.68
CA MET A 243 -3.08 17.13 -14.26
C MET A 243 -1.80 16.32 -14.04
N VAL A 244 -1.50 15.38 -14.93
CA VAL A 244 -0.25 14.60 -14.88
C VAL A 244 0.96 15.53 -15.08
N VAL A 245 0.90 16.40 -16.09
CA VAL A 245 1.95 17.40 -16.35
C VAL A 245 2.12 18.35 -15.17
N LYS A 246 1.00 18.80 -14.58
CA LYS A 246 1.02 19.66 -13.39
C LYS A 246 1.73 18.97 -12.21
N ASP A 247 1.40 17.72 -11.92
CA ASP A 247 2.05 16.97 -10.84
C ASP A 247 3.57 16.85 -11.08
N ILE A 248 3.99 16.47 -12.30
CA ILE A 248 5.39 16.37 -12.66
C ILE A 248 6.10 17.72 -12.51
N SER A 249 5.49 18.80 -13.02
CA SER A 249 6.03 20.14 -12.93
C SER A 249 6.19 20.62 -11.48
N GLN A 250 5.22 20.35 -10.63
CA GLN A 250 5.29 20.69 -9.21
C GLN A 250 6.45 19.95 -8.52
N HIS A 251 6.54 18.63 -8.69
CA HIS A 251 7.64 17.86 -8.13
C HIS A 251 9.00 18.31 -8.65
N TYR A 252 9.10 18.63 -9.95
CA TYR A 252 10.34 19.13 -10.55
C TYR A 252 10.76 20.49 -10.00
N HIS A 253 9.84 21.46 -9.93
CA HIS A 253 10.16 22.82 -9.55
C HIS A 253 10.22 23.03 -8.03
N GLN A 254 9.32 22.40 -7.28
CA GLN A 254 9.21 22.63 -5.83
C GLN A 254 10.08 21.65 -5.02
N TRP A 255 10.17 20.40 -5.45
CA TRP A 255 10.96 19.38 -4.75
C TRP A 255 12.31 19.08 -5.41
N GLY A 256 12.58 19.62 -6.57
CA GLY A 256 13.82 19.36 -7.30
C GLY A 256 13.92 17.95 -7.88
N ALA A 257 12.82 17.22 -7.96
CA ALA A 257 12.80 15.87 -8.50
C ALA A 257 13.28 15.83 -9.95
N ARG A 258 14.10 14.84 -10.30
CA ARG A 258 14.68 14.69 -11.64
C ARG A 258 14.33 13.36 -12.29
N ARG A 259 13.85 12.40 -11.53
CA ARG A 259 13.49 11.06 -12.00
C ARG A 259 12.03 10.79 -11.69
N PHE A 260 11.32 10.28 -12.68
CA PHE A 260 9.90 9.93 -12.56
C PHE A 260 9.68 8.51 -13.04
N TRP A 261 8.81 7.78 -12.35
CA TRP A 261 8.41 6.43 -12.69
C TRP A 261 6.91 6.38 -12.90
N PHE A 262 6.45 5.99 -14.10
CA PHE A 262 5.04 5.76 -14.33
C PHE A 262 4.62 4.43 -13.71
N THR A 263 3.65 4.49 -12.79
CA THR A 263 3.24 3.33 -11.97
C THR A 263 2.03 2.60 -12.53
N ASP A 264 1.69 2.86 -13.78
CA ASP A 264 0.55 2.25 -14.45
C ASP A 264 0.78 0.75 -14.68
N ALA A 265 -0.29 -0.05 -14.62
CA ALA A 265 -0.23 -1.48 -14.93
C ALA A 265 0.30 -1.73 -16.35
N GLN A 266 -0.04 -0.85 -17.27
CA GLN A 266 0.49 -0.76 -18.61
C GLN A 266 0.43 0.68 -19.10
N PHE A 267 1.54 1.24 -19.56
CA PHE A 267 1.60 2.65 -19.95
C PHE A 267 0.96 2.93 -21.32
N ILE A 268 1.23 2.10 -22.31
CA ILE A 268 0.66 2.22 -23.66
C ILE A 268 -0.40 1.14 -23.85
N THR A 269 -1.62 1.52 -24.21
CA THR A 269 -2.73 0.62 -24.54
C THR A 269 -3.31 0.98 -25.88
#